data_515a5e94432c10d35fdc9d5d85fb6373
#
_entry.id   515a5e94432c10d35fdc9d5d85fb6373
#
_cell.length_a   1.000
_cell.length_b   1.000
_cell.length_c   1.000
_cell.angle_alpha   90.00
_cell.angle_beta   90.00
_cell.angle_gamma   90.00
#
_symmetry.space_group_name_H-M   'P 1'
#
loop_
_entity.id
_entity.type
_entity.pdbx_description
1 polymer ?
#
loop_
_entity_poly.entity_id
_entity_poly.type
_entity_poly.pdbx_seq_one_letter_code
_entity_poly.pdbx_strand_id
1 'polypeptide(L)'
;MTPNKEDYIKEIYKLGGAEELIGNKRIAEVLRIAPASVTEMLGKLSREGLIEYEPYKGSRLTREGMGIAISLLRGHRLWEVFLINHLGYSWSEAHEDAELLEHITPPRLTGRLDKFLNYPAYCPHGSAIPLPDGQIEKSQLQSLAQLAEGEASHIRRVTEEKELLDYLQGLGVQIGSPVTVAAVGAYEGPLTVDIGGRQIQISYKAACRIYVDKAGRP
;
A
#
# COMPACT_ATOMS: atom_id res chain seq x y z
N MET A 1 5.54 -21.41 6.49
CA MET A 1 4.18 -20.96 6.10
C MET A 1 4.07 -21.07 4.59
N THR A 2 2.88 -21.12 4.00
CA THR A 2 2.73 -21.10 2.53
C THR A 2 2.48 -19.66 2.08
N PRO A 3 2.93 -19.24 0.87
CA PRO A 3 2.67 -17.89 0.33
C PRO A 3 1.21 -17.48 0.44
N ASN A 4 0.28 -18.34 0.06
CA ASN A 4 -1.16 -18.07 0.16
C ASN A 4 -1.63 -17.67 1.58
N LYS A 5 -1.12 -18.29 2.66
CA LYS A 5 -1.45 -17.89 4.04
C LYS A 5 -0.84 -16.53 4.40
N GLU A 6 0.35 -16.29 3.91
CA GLU A 6 1.08 -15.03 4.12
C GLU A 6 0.35 -13.87 3.46
N ASP A 7 -0.21 -14.06 2.25
CA ASP A 7 -1.04 -13.07 1.56
C ASP A 7 -2.26 -12.68 2.39
N TYR A 8 -2.97 -13.67 2.95
CA TYR A 8 -4.12 -13.36 3.81
C TYR A 8 -3.73 -12.53 5.04
N ILE A 9 -2.64 -12.88 5.70
CA ILE A 9 -2.15 -12.17 6.88
C ILE A 9 -1.75 -10.74 6.50
N LYS A 10 -1.02 -10.56 5.38
CA LYS A 10 -0.62 -9.26 4.86
C LYS A 10 -1.84 -8.40 4.52
N GLU A 11 -2.82 -8.95 3.82
CA GLU A 11 -4.01 -8.19 3.43
C GLU A 11 -4.91 -7.87 4.62
N ILE A 12 -5.09 -8.75 5.59
CA ILE A 12 -5.79 -8.43 6.85
C ILE A 12 -5.11 -7.25 7.54
N TYR A 13 -3.76 -7.22 7.59
CA TYR A 13 -3.01 -6.10 8.15
C TYR A 13 -3.24 -4.79 7.38
N LYS A 14 -3.11 -4.80 6.04
CA LYS A 14 -3.34 -3.64 5.17
C LYS A 14 -4.76 -3.07 5.34
N LEU A 15 -5.74 -3.92 5.60
CA LEU A 15 -7.14 -3.56 5.85
C LEU A 15 -7.41 -2.97 7.25
N GLY A 16 -6.43 -2.93 8.14
CA GLY A 16 -6.56 -2.43 9.50
C GLY A 16 -6.79 -3.51 10.56
N GLY A 17 -6.57 -4.77 10.22
CA GLY A 17 -6.76 -5.92 11.10
C GLY A 17 -5.80 -6.03 12.28
N ALA A 18 -4.92 -5.06 12.47
CA ALA A 18 -4.17 -4.88 13.71
C ALA A 18 -5.03 -4.30 14.86
N GLU A 19 -6.03 -3.49 14.52
CA GLU A 19 -6.84 -2.72 15.48
C GLU A 19 -8.33 -3.11 15.41
N GLU A 20 -8.82 -3.53 14.25
CA GLU A 20 -10.24 -3.78 13.98
C GLU A 20 -10.52 -5.20 13.45
N LEU A 21 -11.77 -5.65 13.59
CA LEU A 21 -12.24 -6.88 12.96
C LEU A 21 -12.54 -6.62 11.48
N ILE A 22 -11.87 -7.34 10.60
CA ILE A 22 -12.04 -7.24 9.14
C ILE A 22 -13.02 -8.31 8.66
N GLY A 23 -14.14 -7.89 8.08
CA GLY A 23 -15.17 -8.79 7.57
C GLY A 23 -14.70 -9.62 6.37
N ASN A 24 -15.13 -10.89 6.31
CA ASN A 24 -14.76 -11.84 5.25
C ASN A 24 -15.00 -11.32 3.84
N LYS A 25 -16.10 -10.56 3.64
CA LYS A 25 -16.43 -9.98 2.32
C LYS A 25 -15.34 -9.02 1.84
N ARG A 26 -14.84 -8.16 2.73
CA ARG A 26 -13.79 -7.20 2.40
C ARG A 26 -12.45 -7.88 2.03
N ILE A 27 -12.11 -8.96 2.74
CA ILE A 27 -10.94 -9.80 2.41
C ILE A 27 -11.13 -10.47 1.05
N ALA A 28 -12.33 -11.04 0.78
CA ALA A 28 -12.66 -11.68 -0.49
C ALA A 28 -12.54 -10.72 -1.69
N GLU A 29 -12.99 -9.48 -1.52
CA GLU A 29 -12.92 -8.43 -2.53
C GLU A 29 -11.47 -8.07 -2.87
N VAL A 30 -10.62 -7.86 -1.86
CA VAL A 30 -9.21 -7.48 -2.07
C VAL A 30 -8.42 -8.64 -2.69
N LEU A 31 -8.57 -9.85 -2.17
CA LEU A 31 -7.87 -11.03 -2.69
C LEU A 31 -8.49 -11.58 -3.99
N ARG A 32 -9.64 -11.04 -4.44
CA ARG A 32 -10.39 -11.46 -5.65
C ARG A 32 -10.72 -12.96 -5.65
N ILE A 33 -11.17 -13.47 -4.51
CA ILE A 33 -11.51 -14.89 -4.30
C ILE A 33 -12.91 -15.06 -3.72
N ALA A 34 -13.41 -16.32 -3.77
CA ALA A 34 -14.73 -16.63 -3.24
C ALA A 34 -14.78 -16.49 -1.71
N PRO A 35 -15.86 -15.92 -1.12
CA PRO A 35 -16.03 -15.78 0.33
C PRO A 35 -15.93 -17.10 1.11
N ALA A 36 -16.33 -18.22 0.50
CA ALA A 36 -16.20 -19.56 1.10
C ALA A 36 -14.72 -19.93 1.33
N SER A 37 -13.84 -19.64 0.34
CA SER A 37 -12.40 -19.88 0.47
C SER A 37 -11.78 -19.02 1.56
N VAL A 38 -12.25 -17.77 1.72
CA VAL A 38 -11.83 -16.90 2.82
C VAL A 38 -12.19 -17.53 4.17
N THR A 39 -13.44 -17.96 4.34
CA THR A 39 -13.91 -18.57 5.60
C THR A 39 -13.09 -19.81 5.96
N GLU A 40 -12.79 -20.66 4.99
CA GLU A 40 -11.95 -21.85 5.20
C GLU A 40 -10.53 -21.47 5.67
N MET A 41 -9.90 -20.49 4.98
CA MET A 41 -8.55 -20.05 5.30
C MET A 41 -8.49 -19.37 6.67
N LEU A 42 -9.45 -18.49 6.98
CA LEU A 42 -9.52 -17.86 8.31
C LEU A 42 -9.66 -18.89 9.42
N GLY A 43 -10.43 -19.98 9.19
CA GLY A 43 -10.50 -21.09 10.13
C GLY A 43 -9.16 -21.82 10.32
N LYS A 44 -8.32 -21.91 9.29
CA LYS A 44 -6.96 -22.47 9.40
C LYS A 44 -6.03 -21.52 10.15
N LEU A 45 -6.00 -20.24 9.80
CA LEU A 45 -5.16 -19.23 10.44
C LEU A 45 -5.52 -19.04 11.92
N SER A 46 -6.79 -19.14 12.28
CA SER A 46 -7.26 -19.06 13.67
C SER A 46 -6.77 -20.26 14.50
N ARG A 47 -6.84 -21.47 13.93
CA ARG A 47 -6.32 -22.68 14.60
C ARG A 47 -4.80 -22.64 14.78
N GLU A 48 -4.09 -21.94 13.92
CA GLU A 48 -2.65 -21.71 14.02
C GLU A 48 -2.28 -20.53 14.95
N GLY A 49 -3.29 -19.86 15.54
CA GLY A 49 -3.07 -18.75 16.47
C GLY A 49 -2.61 -17.44 15.82
N LEU A 50 -2.74 -17.31 14.49
CA LEU A 50 -2.27 -16.14 13.73
C LEU A 50 -3.32 -15.01 13.64
N ILE A 51 -4.59 -15.39 13.80
CA ILE A 51 -5.72 -14.45 13.85
C ILE A 51 -6.69 -14.84 14.97
N GLU A 52 -7.41 -13.85 15.47
CA GLU A 52 -8.65 -14.05 16.20
C GLU A 52 -9.79 -13.97 15.19
N TYR A 53 -10.62 -15.00 15.12
CA TYR A 53 -11.73 -15.09 14.18
C TYR A 53 -13.06 -15.19 14.92
N GLU A 54 -13.96 -14.24 14.69
CA GLU A 54 -15.32 -14.25 15.20
C GLU A 54 -16.30 -14.49 14.04
N PRO A 55 -17.05 -15.62 14.03
CA PRO A 55 -18.03 -15.90 13.00
C PRO A 55 -19.00 -14.73 12.80
N TYR A 56 -19.25 -14.39 11.54
CA TYR A 56 -20.11 -13.28 11.09
C TYR A 56 -19.63 -11.86 11.40
N LYS A 57 -18.62 -11.67 12.25
CA LYS A 57 -18.04 -10.35 12.54
C LYS A 57 -16.75 -10.10 11.78
N GLY A 58 -15.88 -11.08 11.68
CA GLY A 58 -14.61 -10.95 10.95
C GLY A 58 -13.42 -11.51 11.70
N SER A 59 -12.24 -11.05 11.30
CA SER A 59 -10.96 -11.48 11.87
C SER A 59 -10.04 -10.30 12.14
N ARG A 60 -9.19 -10.44 13.15
CA ARG A 60 -8.06 -9.52 13.40
C ARG A 60 -6.79 -10.33 13.68
N LEU A 61 -5.65 -9.70 13.47
CA LEU A 61 -4.36 -10.33 13.67
C LEU A 61 -4.06 -10.48 15.17
N THR A 62 -3.46 -11.60 15.51
CA THR A 62 -2.76 -11.77 16.81
C THR A 62 -1.41 -11.04 16.75
N ARG A 63 -0.71 -10.98 17.89
CA ARG A 63 0.67 -10.45 17.93
C ARG A 63 1.61 -11.22 17.00
N GLU A 64 1.45 -12.54 16.91
CA GLU A 64 2.24 -13.39 16.02
C GLU A 64 1.91 -13.11 14.55
N GLY A 65 0.61 -13.05 14.19
CA GLY A 65 0.17 -12.69 12.84
C GLY A 65 0.64 -11.29 12.41
N MET A 66 0.61 -10.31 13.32
CA MET A 66 1.16 -8.98 13.06
C MET A 66 2.66 -9.00 12.75
N GLY A 67 3.45 -9.78 13.51
CA GLY A 67 4.88 -9.93 13.26
C GLY A 67 5.18 -10.46 11.87
N ILE A 68 4.40 -11.44 11.40
CA ILE A 68 4.52 -12.00 10.04
C ILE A 68 4.15 -10.94 9.00
N ALA A 69 3.00 -10.26 9.13
CA ALA A 69 2.57 -9.22 8.20
C ALA A 69 3.61 -8.12 8.05
N ILE A 70 4.15 -7.64 9.16
CA ILE A 70 5.16 -6.59 9.20
C ILE A 70 6.46 -7.04 8.51
N SER A 71 6.88 -8.29 8.74
CA SER A 71 8.07 -8.85 8.10
C SER A 71 7.92 -8.93 6.57
N LEU A 72 6.77 -9.38 6.09
CA LEU A 72 6.44 -9.44 4.66
C LEU A 72 6.43 -8.06 4.04
N LEU A 73 5.67 -7.12 4.62
CA LEU A 73 5.60 -5.74 4.13
C LEU A 73 6.96 -5.05 4.08
N ARG A 74 7.80 -5.30 5.09
CA ARG A 74 9.16 -4.77 5.10
C ARG A 74 10.00 -5.37 3.96
N GLY A 75 9.96 -6.68 3.77
CA GLY A 75 10.64 -7.38 2.67
C GLY A 75 10.19 -6.84 1.32
N HIS A 76 8.88 -6.79 1.10
CA HIS A 76 8.27 -6.26 -0.11
C HIS A 76 8.77 -4.85 -0.46
N ARG A 77 8.63 -3.89 0.45
CA ARG A 77 9.00 -2.49 0.22
C ARG A 77 10.49 -2.28 0.01
N LEU A 78 11.35 -3.07 0.66
CA LEU A 78 12.78 -3.03 0.40
C LEU A 78 13.15 -3.58 -0.99
N TRP A 79 12.44 -4.63 -1.46
CA TRP A 79 12.61 -5.11 -2.82
C TRP A 79 12.15 -4.07 -3.84
N GLU A 80 11.02 -3.40 -3.65
CA GLU A 80 10.59 -2.32 -4.54
C GLU A 80 11.68 -1.23 -4.65
N VAL A 81 12.28 -0.80 -3.53
CA VAL A 81 13.37 0.18 -3.54
C VAL A 81 14.57 -0.33 -4.35
N PHE A 82 14.96 -1.60 -4.15
CA PHE A 82 16.09 -2.18 -4.86
C PHE A 82 15.82 -2.31 -6.37
N LEU A 83 14.69 -2.86 -6.75
CA LEU A 83 14.33 -3.13 -8.14
C LEU A 83 14.25 -1.82 -8.94
N ILE A 84 13.64 -0.78 -8.40
CA ILE A 84 13.51 0.51 -9.09
C ILE A 84 14.86 1.24 -9.13
N ASN A 85 15.52 1.41 -7.98
CA ASN A 85 16.69 2.28 -7.88
C ASN A 85 17.96 1.66 -8.46
N HIS A 86 18.07 0.32 -8.50
CA HIS A 86 19.30 -0.36 -8.93
C HIS A 86 19.15 -1.19 -10.20
N LEU A 87 17.94 -1.65 -10.52
CA LEU A 87 17.69 -2.46 -11.70
C LEU A 87 16.87 -1.73 -12.78
N GLY A 88 16.34 -0.54 -12.50
CA GLY A 88 15.61 0.29 -13.46
C GLY A 88 14.19 -0.22 -13.78
N TYR A 89 13.60 -0.98 -12.86
CA TYR A 89 12.22 -1.46 -12.98
C TYR A 89 11.23 -0.30 -13.00
N SER A 90 10.13 -0.46 -13.71
CA SER A 90 8.96 0.39 -13.57
C SER A 90 8.27 0.15 -12.21
N TRP A 91 7.34 1.03 -11.84
CA TRP A 91 6.61 0.90 -10.59
C TRP A 91 5.81 -0.40 -10.49
N SER A 92 5.12 -0.77 -11.58
CA SER A 92 4.29 -1.98 -11.62
C SER A 92 5.14 -3.26 -11.64
N GLU A 93 6.20 -3.32 -12.45
CA GLU A 93 7.12 -4.47 -12.49
C GLU A 93 7.77 -4.72 -11.13
N ALA A 94 8.23 -3.65 -10.46
CA ALA A 94 8.83 -3.76 -9.14
C ALA A 94 7.85 -4.30 -8.10
N HIS A 95 6.59 -3.85 -8.15
CA HIS A 95 5.56 -4.33 -7.25
C HIS A 95 5.25 -5.82 -7.49
N GLU A 96 5.07 -6.24 -8.75
CA GLU A 96 4.81 -7.64 -9.11
C GLU A 96 5.93 -8.59 -8.66
N ASP A 97 7.19 -8.24 -8.92
CA ASP A 97 8.31 -9.08 -8.52
C ASP A 97 8.55 -9.05 -7.00
N ALA A 98 8.30 -7.92 -6.32
CA ALA A 98 8.38 -7.82 -4.87
C ALA A 98 7.35 -8.72 -4.17
N GLU A 99 6.13 -8.88 -4.74
CA GLU A 99 5.09 -9.83 -4.27
C GLU A 99 5.60 -11.29 -4.27
N LEU A 100 6.46 -11.66 -5.20
CA LEU A 100 7.06 -13.00 -5.25
C LEU A 100 8.25 -13.13 -4.29
N LEU A 101 9.10 -12.11 -4.25
CA LEU A 101 10.35 -12.11 -3.49
C LEU A 101 10.11 -12.07 -1.98
N GLU A 102 9.06 -11.40 -1.51
CA GLU A 102 8.78 -11.27 -0.08
C GLU A 102 8.61 -12.63 0.63
N HIS A 103 8.02 -13.62 -0.05
CA HIS A 103 7.76 -14.94 0.50
C HIS A 103 8.99 -15.83 0.62
N ILE A 104 10.03 -15.57 -0.18
CA ILE A 104 11.25 -16.39 -0.23
C ILE A 104 12.46 -15.68 0.38
N THR A 105 12.29 -14.45 0.85
CA THR A 105 13.38 -13.63 1.41
C THR A 105 13.55 -13.91 2.90
N PRO A 106 14.64 -14.56 3.32
CA PRO A 106 14.88 -14.83 4.74
C PRO A 106 15.24 -13.53 5.48
N PRO A 107 14.93 -13.41 6.79
CA PRO A 107 15.18 -12.20 7.60
C PRO A 107 16.61 -11.68 7.53
N ARG A 108 17.60 -12.57 7.43
CA ARG A 108 19.01 -12.18 7.24
C ARG A 108 19.23 -11.42 5.93
N LEU A 109 18.55 -11.81 4.85
CA LEU A 109 18.67 -11.13 3.56
C LEU A 109 17.96 -9.79 3.61
N THR A 110 16.75 -9.72 4.19
CA THR A 110 16.03 -8.47 4.42
C THR A 110 16.89 -7.44 5.16
N GLY A 111 17.55 -7.85 6.24
CA GLY A 111 18.43 -6.95 7.01
C GLY A 111 19.67 -6.49 6.26
N ARG A 112 20.22 -7.33 5.36
CA ARG A 112 21.35 -6.93 4.50
C ARG A 112 20.91 -6.01 3.36
N LEU A 113 19.75 -6.26 2.79
CA LEU A 113 19.14 -5.42 1.76
C LEU A 113 18.86 -4.02 2.31
N ASP A 114 18.25 -3.95 3.49
CA ASP A 114 17.98 -2.70 4.19
C ASP A 114 19.25 -1.86 4.41
N LYS A 115 20.32 -2.51 4.92
CA LYS A 115 21.63 -1.86 5.08
C LYS A 115 22.23 -1.42 3.74
N PHE A 116 22.13 -2.24 2.70
CA PHE A 116 22.63 -1.92 1.36
C PHE A 116 21.93 -0.69 0.79
N LEU A 117 20.63 -0.57 1.03
CA LEU A 117 19.80 0.56 0.60
C LEU A 117 19.91 1.80 1.51
N ASN A 118 20.80 1.77 2.50
CA ASN A 118 21.01 2.85 3.46
C ASN A 118 19.75 3.18 4.29
N TYR A 119 19.03 2.15 4.72
CA TYR A 119 17.86 2.24 5.61
C TYR A 119 16.77 3.19 5.10
N PRO A 120 16.16 2.95 3.94
CA PRO A 120 15.15 3.82 3.38
C PRO A 120 13.90 3.84 4.30
N ALA A 121 13.37 5.04 4.52
CA ALA A 121 12.15 5.20 5.32
C ALA A 121 10.87 4.88 4.53
N TYR A 122 10.90 5.05 3.21
CA TYR A 122 9.75 4.89 2.32
C TYR A 122 10.11 4.07 1.09
N CYS A 123 9.13 3.31 0.57
CA CYS A 123 9.24 2.67 -0.73
C CYS A 123 8.98 3.70 -1.87
N PRO A 124 9.27 3.36 -3.13
CA PRO A 124 9.07 4.27 -4.26
C PRO A 124 7.61 4.71 -4.49
N HIS A 125 6.64 3.98 -3.96
CA HIS A 125 5.20 4.33 -4.00
C HIS A 125 4.78 5.24 -2.82
N GLY A 126 5.72 5.60 -1.93
CA GLY A 126 5.52 6.48 -0.78
C GLY A 126 4.97 5.79 0.47
N SER A 127 4.91 4.47 0.50
CA SER A 127 4.52 3.72 1.70
C SER A 127 5.70 3.61 2.67
N ALA A 128 5.48 3.92 3.96
CA ALA A 128 6.52 3.85 4.98
C ALA A 128 7.01 2.41 5.19
N ILE A 129 8.32 2.18 5.19
CA ILE A 129 8.91 0.86 5.43
C ILE A 129 8.91 0.58 6.94
N PRO A 130 8.27 -0.54 7.40
CA PRO A 130 8.27 -0.87 8.82
C PRO A 130 9.69 -1.01 9.37
N LEU A 131 9.93 -0.50 10.57
CA LEU A 131 11.18 -0.75 11.29
C LEU A 131 11.31 -2.22 11.71
N PRO A 132 12.50 -2.73 12.05
CA PRO A 132 12.68 -4.12 12.48
C PRO A 132 11.87 -4.51 13.72
N ASP A 133 11.51 -3.57 14.58
CA ASP A 133 10.65 -3.75 15.75
C ASP A 133 9.15 -3.67 15.44
N GLY A 134 8.80 -3.42 14.18
CA GLY A 134 7.43 -3.33 13.68
C GLY A 134 6.80 -1.93 13.77
N GLN A 135 7.53 -0.94 14.24
CA GLN A 135 7.02 0.43 14.20
C GLN A 135 6.90 0.93 12.75
N ILE A 136 5.81 1.62 12.44
CA ILE A 136 5.55 2.25 11.14
C ILE A 136 5.25 3.72 11.39
N GLU A 137 5.87 4.58 10.62
CA GLU A 137 5.57 6.00 10.63
C GLU A 137 4.13 6.24 10.13
N LYS A 138 3.31 6.83 10.99
CA LYS A 138 1.92 7.20 10.65
C LYS A 138 1.92 8.62 10.08
N SER A 139 1.80 8.74 8.77
CA SER A 139 1.62 10.04 8.11
C SER A 139 0.13 10.40 8.04
N GLN A 140 -0.19 11.66 8.35
CA GLN A 140 -1.54 12.18 8.17
C GLN A 140 -1.70 12.66 6.72
N LEU A 141 -2.25 11.79 5.88
CA LEU A 141 -2.50 12.07 4.47
C LEU A 141 -4.00 12.18 4.19
N GLN A 142 -4.34 12.87 3.11
CA GLN A 142 -5.69 12.90 2.53
C GLN A 142 -5.62 12.51 1.06
N SER A 143 -6.74 12.06 0.46
CA SER A 143 -6.72 11.77 -0.98
C SER A 143 -6.68 13.07 -1.79
N LEU A 144 -6.06 13.02 -2.96
CA LEU A 144 -6.04 14.14 -3.91
C LEU A 144 -7.47 14.58 -4.29
N ALA A 145 -8.42 13.65 -4.34
CA ALA A 145 -9.83 13.94 -4.59
C ALA A 145 -10.51 14.81 -3.52
N GLN A 146 -9.90 14.98 -2.35
CA GLN A 146 -10.42 15.81 -1.26
C GLN A 146 -9.91 17.26 -1.31
N LEU A 147 -8.96 17.57 -2.19
CA LEU A 147 -8.51 18.94 -2.38
C LEU A 147 -9.54 19.74 -3.19
N ALA A 148 -9.75 20.98 -2.78
CA ALA A 148 -10.56 21.95 -3.52
C ALA A 148 -9.76 22.61 -4.66
N GLU A 149 -10.47 23.27 -5.57
CA GLU A 149 -9.83 24.10 -6.62
C GLU A 149 -8.95 25.20 -5.99
N GLY A 150 -7.76 25.36 -6.54
CA GLY A 150 -6.73 26.29 -6.06
C GLY A 150 -5.87 25.75 -4.92
N GLU A 151 -6.23 24.63 -4.30
CA GLU A 151 -5.39 24.03 -3.24
C GLU A 151 -4.15 23.36 -3.82
N ALA A 152 -3.03 23.58 -3.13
CA ALA A 152 -1.72 23.00 -3.46
C ALA A 152 -1.25 22.06 -2.36
N SER A 153 -0.55 21.01 -2.74
CA SER A 153 0.02 20.02 -1.83
C SER A 153 1.19 19.29 -2.49
N HIS A 154 1.69 18.21 -1.87
CA HIS A 154 2.69 17.31 -2.45
C HIS A 154 2.17 15.88 -2.48
N ILE A 155 2.44 15.18 -3.57
CA ILE A 155 2.11 13.76 -3.70
C ILE A 155 3.03 12.97 -2.78
N ARG A 156 2.46 12.24 -1.81
CA ARG A 156 3.21 11.50 -0.79
C ARG A 156 3.13 10.00 -0.96
N ARG A 157 1.99 9.51 -1.42
CA ARG A 157 1.79 8.06 -1.57
C ARG A 157 0.75 7.78 -2.64
N VAL A 158 0.88 6.63 -3.29
CA VAL A 158 -0.15 6.04 -4.17
C VAL A 158 -0.46 4.61 -3.71
N THR A 159 -1.66 4.10 -4.04
CA THR A 159 -1.96 2.68 -3.81
C THR A 159 -1.25 1.82 -4.84
N GLU A 160 -0.86 0.61 -4.43
CA GLU A 160 -0.02 -0.31 -5.21
C GLU A 160 -0.91 -1.22 -6.11
N GLU A 161 -1.81 -0.60 -6.90
CA GLU A 161 -2.63 -1.29 -7.91
C GLU A 161 -1.93 -1.18 -9.27
N LYS A 162 -1.65 -2.29 -9.95
CA LYS A 162 -0.90 -2.32 -11.22
C LYS A 162 -1.39 -1.28 -12.22
N GLU A 163 -2.69 -1.30 -12.52
CA GLU A 163 -3.28 -0.40 -13.52
C GLU A 163 -3.14 1.08 -13.12
N LEU A 164 -3.16 1.37 -11.82
CA LEU A 164 -2.92 2.72 -11.31
C LEU A 164 -1.46 3.11 -11.44
N LEU A 165 -0.53 2.23 -11.08
CA LEU A 165 0.91 2.47 -11.17
C LEU A 165 1.32 2.76 -12.61
N ASP A 166 0.88 1.93 -13.57
CA ASP A 166 1.10 2.13 -15.00
C ASP A 166 0.50 3.45 -15.49
N TYR A 167 -0.73 3.76 -15.09
CA TYR A 167 -1.42 5.00 -15.44
C TYR A 167 -0.66 6.24 -14.94
N LEU A 168 -0.25 6.26 -13.67
CA LEU A 168 0.45 7.39 -13.07
C LEU A 168 1.87 7.56 -13.65
N GLN A 169 2.57 6.47 -13.89
CA GLN A 169 3.87 6.50 -14.53
C GLN A 169 3.77 7.02 -15.98
N GLY A 170 2.75 6.61 -16.73
CA GLY A 170 2.45 7.15 -18.07
C GLY A 170 2.15 8.66 -18.07
N LEU A 171 1.59 9.19 -16.99
CA LEU A 171 1.39 10.62 -16.79
C LEU A 171 2.64 11.35 -16.29
N GLY A 172 3.72 10.63 -15.92
CA GLY A 172 4.94 11.20 -15.36
C GLY A 172 4.77 11.72 -13.92
N VAL A 173 3.81 11.16 -13.18
CA VAL A 173 3.61 11.48 -11.76
C VAL A 173 4.73 10.84 -10.94
N GLN A 174 5.29 11.59 -9.99
CA GLN A 174 6.33 11.12 -9.08
C GLN A 174 5.97 11.44 -7.63
N ILE A 175 6.41 10.58 -6.70
CA ILE A 175 6.31 10.87 -5.27
C ILE A 175 7.17 12.10 -4.93
N GLY A 176 6.64 12.99 -4.11
CA GLY A 176 7.27 14.27 -3.76
C GLY A 176 6.93 15.42 -4.71
N SER A 177 6.30 15.15 -5.87
CA SER A 177 5.93 16.24 -6.81
C SER A 177 4.92 17.20 -6.18
N PRO A 178 5.11 18.53 -6.36
CA PRO A 178 4.08 19.49 -6.03
C PRO A 178 2.88 19.30 -6.97
N VAL A 179 1.68 19.40 -6.42
CA VAL A 179 0.43 19.31 -7.16
C VAL A 179 -0.51 20.45 -6.75
N THR A 180 -1.15 21.10 -7.73
CA THR A 180 -2.19 22.10 -7.50
C THR A 180 -3.43 21.69 -8.26
N VAL A 181 -4.61 21.71 -7.62
CA VAL A 181 -5.89 21.41 -8.28
C VAL A 181 -6.34 22.65 -9.05
N ALA A 182 -6.35 22.57 -10.38
CA ALA A 182 -6.79 23.66 -11.25
C ALA A 182 -8.30 23.65 -11.49
N ALA A 183 -8.92 22.47 -11.57
CA ALA A 183 -10.38 22.33 -11.69
C ALA A 183 -10.84 20.94 -11.22
N VAL A 184 -12.07 20.87 -10.70
CA VAL A 184 -12.73 19.63 -10.29
C VAL A 184 -13.95 19.37 -11.19
N GLY A 185 -13.94 18.26 -11.92
CA GLY A 185 -15.06 17.85 -12.76
C GLY A 185 -16.32 17.52 -11.97
N ALA A 186 -17.49 17.95 -12.47
CA ALA A 186 -18.77 17.61 -11.84
C ALA A 186 -19.05 16.09 -11.85
N TYR A 187 -19.90 15.63 -10.93
CA TYR A 187 -20.29 14.21 -10.84
C TYR A 187 -19.12 13.24 -10.79
N GLU A 188 -18.17 13.48 -9.86
CA GLU A 188 -16.93 12.69 -9.78
C GLU A 188 -16.18 12.63 -11.13
N GLY A 189 -16.23 13.73 -11.88
CA GLY A 189 -15.46 13.91 -13.11
C GLY A 189 -13.95 13.99 -12.83
N PRO A 190 -13.11 14.02 -13.89
CA PRO A 190 -11.68 14.09 -13.73
C PRO A 190 -11.26 15.40 -13.04
N LEU A 191 -10.16 15.30 -12.27
CA LEU A 191 -9.47 16.49 -11.74
C LEU A 191 -8.46 16.98 -12.78
N THR A 192 -8.47 18.27 -13.07
CA THR A 192 -7.35 18.91 -13.77
C THR A 192 -6.37 19.41 -12.72
N VAL A 193 -5.15 18.93 -12.78
CA VAL A 193 -4.10 19.29 -11.82
C VAL A 193 -2.86 19.81 -12.54
N ASP A 194 -2.19 20.77 -11.92
CA ASP A 194 -0.85 21.19 -12.32
C ASP A 194 0.19 20.40 -11.52
N ILE A 195 1.10 19.74 -12.22
CA ILE A 195 2.25 19.03 -11.62
C ILE A 195 3.51 19.55 -12.32
N GLY A 196 4.29 20.34 -11.59
CA GLY A 196 5.55 20.89 -12.11
C GLY A 196 5.38 21.81 -13.31
N GLY A 197 4.30 22.58 -13.38
CA GLY A 197 3.98 23.51 -14.48
C GLY A 197 3.29 22.85 -15.68
N ARG A 198 2.91 21.58 -15.59
CA ARG A 198 2.21 20.83 -16.61
C ARG A 198 0.80 20.47 -16.14
N GLN A 199 -0.22 20.93 -16.85
CA GLN A 199 -1.59 20.52 -16.59
C GLN A 199 -1.87 19.12 -17.14
N ILE A 200 -2.40 18.25 -16.29
CA ILE A 200 -2.83 16.89 -16.63
C ILE A 200 -4.22 16.62 -16.07
N GLN A 201 -4.94 15.71 -16.68
CA GLN A 201 -6.21 15.22 -16.15
C GLN A 201 -6.00 13.87 -15.45
N ILE A 202 -6.46 13.80 -14.21
CA ILE A 202 -6.44 12.56 -13.41
C ILE A 202 -7.90 12.14 -13.19
N SER A 203 -8.24 10.88 -13.50
CA SER A 203 -9.58 10.37 -13.23
C SER A 203 -9.91 10.45 -11.74
N TYR A 204 -11.17 10.70 -11.37
CA TYR A 204 -11.59 10.76 -9.98
C TYR A 204 -11.23 9.47 -9.21
N LYS A 205 -11.42 8.30 -9.86
CA LYS A 205 -11.04 7.01 -9.30
C LYS A 205 -9.55 6.95 -8.94
N ALA A 206 -8.68 7.48 -9.78
CA ALA A 206 -7.23 7.54 -9.49
C ALA A 206 -6.93 8.59 -8.41
N ALA A 207 -7.58 9.76 -8.45
CA ALA A 207 -7.40 10.81 -7.45
C ALA A 207 -7.76 10.35 -6.02
N CYS A 208 -8.75 9.47 -5.87
CA CYS A 208 -9.08 8.83 -4.59
C CYS A 208 -7.96 7.92 -4.04
N ARG A 209 -7.01 7.52 -4.88
CA ARG A 209 -5.91 6.58 -4.57
C ARG A 209 -4.53 7.23 -4.56
N ILE A 210 -4.47 8.51 -4.83
CA ILE A 210 -3.28 9.36 -4.68
C ILE A 210 -3.43 10.09 -3.36
N TYR A 211 -2.42 10.01 -2.50
CA TYR A 211 -2.44 10.66 -1.20
C TYR A 211 -1.44 11.78 -1.15
N VAL A 212 -1.89 12.90 -0.59
CA VAL A 212 -1.15 14.14 -0.45
C VAL A 212 -1.08 14.57 1.01
N ASP A 213 -0.18 15.50 1.34
CA ASP A 213 -0.16 16.10 2.67
C ASP A 213 -1.53 16.70 2.99
N LYS A 214 -2.00 16.50 4.23
CA LYS A 214 -3.12 17.32 4.70
C LYS A 214 -2.68 18.78 4.69
N ALA A 215 -3.47 19.64 4.04
CA ALA A 215 -3.29 21.08 4.20
C ALA A 215 -3.27 21.39 5.68
N GLY A 216 -2.15 21.90 6.19
CA GLY A 216 -2.10 22.45 7.53
C GLY A 216 -3.11 23.59 7.55
N ARG A 217 -4.18 23.50 8.38
CA ARG A 217 -4.91 24.71 8.72
C ARG A 217 -3.89 25.61 9.38
N PRO A 218 -3.78 26.87 8.94
CA PRO A 218 -2.88 27.84 9.55
C PRO A 218 -3.15 27.99 11.04
#